data_ad4fb416fd1ac24ff8075b0b0ba2437a
#
_entry.id   ad4fb416fd1ac24ff8075b0b0ba2437a
#
_cell.length_a   1.000
_cell.length_b   1.000
_cell.length_c   1.000
_cell.angle_alpha   90.00
_cell.angle_beta   90.00
_cell.angle_gamma   90.00
#
_symmetry.space_group_name_H-M   'P 1'
#
loop_
_entity.id
_entity.type
_entity.pdbx_description
1 polymer ?
#
loop_
_entity_poly.entity_id
_entity_poly.type
_entity_poly.pdbx_seq_one_letter_code
_entity_poly.pdbx_strand_id
1 'polypeptide(L)'
;MMISFDNIYDLYLYSNLALIGLIWTVQIVHYPSFLYIDKKKAFEFQDFHMKKITFVVMPLMLIEFFCGVILLYLNYKNPVFLVGFISLLLIWAWTFFVNVPIHTKLMKNYNDDLIHKLIKSNWPRTVLWSFKIVWVFIDINKR
;
A
#
# COMPACT_ATOMS: atom_id res chain seq x y z
N MET A 1 -14.66 -21.47 16.89
CA MET A 1 -14.40 -21.57 15.45
C MET A 1 -12.89 -21.39 15.25
N MET A 2 -12.17 -22.48 14.98
CA MET A 2 -10.72 -22.35 14.71
C MET A 2 -10.54 -21.73 13.32
N ILE A 3 -9.78 -20.65 13.27
CA ILE A 3 -9.40 -20.00 11.99
C ILE A 3 -8.44 -20.98 11.30
N SER A 4 -8.82 -21.52 10.14
CA SER A 4 -7.97 -22.44 9.37
C SER A 4 -6.85 -21.66 8.66
N PHE A 5 -5.77 -22.36 8.28
CA PHE A 5 -4.71 -21.81 7.45
C PHE A 5 -5.27 -21.19 6.16
N ASP A 6 -6.20 -21.87 5.50
CA ASP A 6 -6.80 -21.42 4.24
C ASP A 6 -7.55 -20.09 4.42
N ASN A 7 -8.29 -19.92 5.52
CA ASN A 7 -8.97 -18.64 5.80
C ASN A 7 -7.99 -17.47 5.98
N ILE A 8 -6.84 -17.70 6.60
CA ILE A 8 -5.80 -16.68 6.78
C ILE A 8 -5.15 -16.35 5.42
N TYR A 9 -4.90 -17.38 4.62
CA TYR A 9 -4.34 -17.22 3.29
C TYR A 9 -5.28 -16.46 2.35
N ASP A 10 -6.56 -16.78 2.37
CA ASP A 10 -7.58 -16.08 1.58
C ASP A 10 -7.69 -14.62 2.00
N LEU A 11 -7.71 -14.34 3.29
CA LEU A 11 -7.74 -12.96 3.80
C LEU A 11 -6.48 -12.18 3.40
N TYR A 12 -5.32 -12.81 3.45
CA TYR A 12 -4.07 -12.25 2.94
C TYR A 12 -4.15 -11.96 1.44
N LEU A 13 -4.64 -12.90 0.64
CA LEU A 13 -4.80 -12.75 -0.81
C LEU A 13 -5.76 -11.61 -1.15
N TYR A 14 -6.94 -11.58 -0.54
CA TYR A 14 -7.94 -10.54 -0.81
C TYR A 14 -7.46 -9.16 -0.39
N SER A 15 -6.78 -9.03 0.74
CA SER A 15 -6.19 -7.74 1.15
C SER A 15 -5.13 -7.26 0.17
N ASN A 16 -4.28 -8.16 -0.37
CA ASN A 16 -3.31 -7.84 -1.40
C ASN A 16 -3.97 -7.38 -2.71
N LEU A 17 -4.99 -8.08 -3.18
CA LEU A 17 -5.73 -7.72 -4.40
C LEU A 17 -6.38 -6.34 -4.26
N ALA A 18 -7.01 -6.07 -3.11
CA ALA A 18 -7.60 -4.77 -2.82
C ALA A 18 -6.53 -3.65 -2.80
N LEU A 19 -5.39 -3.89 -2.15
CA LEU A 19 -4.29 -2.91 -2.08
C LEU A 19 -3.65 -2.65 -3.45
N ILE A 20 -3.53 -3.65 -4.31
CA ILE A 20 -3.04 -3.47 -5.69
C ILE A 20 -4.00 -2.61 -6.49
N GLY A 21 -5.29 -2.91 -6.50
CA GLY A 21 -6.29 -2.08 -7.18
C GLY A 21 -6.24 -0.63 -6.70
N LEU A 22 -6.15 -0.46 -5.37
CA LEU A 22 -6.06 0.85 -4.75
C LEU A 22 -4.79 1.60 -5.15
N ILE A 23 -3.61 0.97 -5.07
CA ILE A 23 -2.34 1.66 -5.34
C ILE A 23 -2.20 2.06 -6.81
N TRP A 24 -2.70 1.25 -7.75
CA TRP A 24 -2.75 1.62 -9.16
C TRP A 24 -3.70 2.78 -9.41
N THR A 25 -4.87 2.80 -8.79
CA THR A 25 -5.80 3.93 -8.83
C THR A 25 -5.15 5.20 -8.28
N VAL A 26 -4.47 5.09 -7.16
CA VAL A 26 -3.74 6.22 -6.55
C VAL A 26 -2.62 6.71 -7.47
N GLN A 27 -1.87 5.80 -8.08
CA GLN A 27 -0.73 6.12 -8.94
C GLN A 27 -1.13 6.83 -10.23
N ILE A 28 -2.18 6.33 -10.90
CA ILE A 28 -2.53 6.80 -12.26
C ILE A 28 -3.53 7.92 -12.22
N VAL A 29 -4.45 7.92 -11.25
CA VAL A 29 -5.57 8.86 -11.24
C VAL A 29 -5.47 9.83 -10.07
N HIS A 30 -5.37 9.30 -8.86
CA HIS A 30 -5.60 10.10 -7.66
C HIS A 30 -4.47 11.12 -7.40
N TYR A 31 -3.21 10.71 -7.38
CA TYR A 31 -2.10 11.65 -7.18
C TYR A 31 -1.93 12.65 -8.32
N PRO A 32 -2.03 12.26 -9.62
CA PRO A 32 -2.03 13.24 -10.70
C PRO A 32 -3.16 14.26 -10.63
N SER A 33 -4.34 13.89 -10.10
CA SER A 33 -5.47 14.83 -9.95
C SER A 33 -5.18 16.00 -8.99
N PHE A 34 -4.18 15.87 -8.13
CA PHE A 34 -3.75 16.98 -7.25
C PHE A 34 -3.28 18.21 -8.01
N LEU A 35 -2.73 18.03 -9.22
CA LEU A 35 -2.32 19.14 -10.10
C LEU A 35 -3.48 20.03 -10.55
N TYR A 36 -4.72 19.53 -10.48
CA TYR A 36 -5.93 20.23 -10.91
C TYR A 36 -6.71 20.85 -9.75
N ILE A 37 -6.21 20.77 -8.51
CA ILE A 37 -6.89 21.34 -7.34
C ILE A 37 -6.57 22.83 -7.24
N ASP A 38 -7.64 23.64 -7.05
CA ASP A 38 -7.48 25.06 -6.77
C ASP A 38 -6.60 25.29 -5.52
N LYS A 39 -5.55 26.09 -5.69
CA LYS A 39 -4.59 26.40 -4.60
C LYS A 39 -5.25 27.00 -3.37
N LYS A 40 -6.39 27.70 -3.53
CA LYS A 40 -7.16 28.27 -2.43
C LYS A 40 -7.82 27.20 -1.56
N LYS A 41 -8.14 26.04 -2.13
CA LYS A 41 -8.76 24.88 -1.45
C LYS A 41 -7.76 23.76 -1.15
N ALA A 42 -6.51 23.94 -1.49
CA ALA A 42 -5.50 22.90 -1.43
C ALA A 42 -5.29 22.34 -0.02
N PHE A 43 -5.32 23.23 1.00
CA PHE A 43 -5.18 22.80 2.40
C PHE A 43 -6.36 21.92 2.84
N GLU A 44 -7.58 22.34 2.59
CA GLU A 44 -8.78 21.59 2.95
C GLU A 44 -8.84 20.24 2.22
N PHE A 45 -8.49 20.26 0.92
CA PHE A 45 -8.40 19.04 0.13
C PHE A 45 -7.35 18.07 0.67
N GLN A 46 -6.15 18.56 1.02
CA GLN A 46 -5.07 17.73 1.51
C GLN A 46 -5.40 17.12 2.88
N ASP A 47 -6.00 17.89 3.79
CA ASP A 47 -6.47 17.39 5.09
C ASP A 47 -7.56 16.32 4.93
N PHE A 48 -8.55 16.60 4.08
CA PHE A 48 -9.57 15.61 3.72
C PHE A 48 -8.98 14.33 3.14
N HIS A 49 -8.08 14.49 2.15
CA HIS A 49 -7.41 13.36 1.51
C HIS A 49 -6.67 12.50 2.53
N MET A 50 -5.81 13.09 3.35
CA MET A 50 -5.00 12.34 4.32
C MET A 50 -5.88 11.54 5.29
N LYS A 51 -6.96 12.14 5.79
CA LYS A 51 -7.89 11.45 6.70
C LYS A 51 -8.61 10.29 6.01
N LYS A 52 -9.14 10.53 4.80
CA LYS A 52 -9.96 9.53 4.10
C LYS A 52 -9.13 8.39 3.52
N ILE A 53 -7.97 8.68 2.92
CA ILE A 53 -7.10 7.63 2.39
C ILE A 53 -6.54 6.74 3.50
N THR A 54 -6.17 7.34 4.64
CA THR A 54 -5.71 6.57 5.81
C THR A 54 -6.79 5.63 6.31
N PHE A 55 -8.05 6.10 6.39
CA PHE A 55 -9.18 5.27 6.83
C PHE A 55 -9.40 4.04 5.92
N VAL A 56 -9.13 4.16 4.62
CA VAL A 56 -9.29 3.04 3.66
C VAL A 56 -8.05 2.15 3.64
N VAL A 57 -6.85 2.74 3.59
CA VAL A 57 -5.61 2.02 3.37
C VAL A 57 -5.13 1.29 4.62
N MET A 58 -5.20 1.94 5.79
CA MET A 58 -4.63 1.37 7.02
C MET A 58 -5.27 0.05 7.44
N PRO A 59 -6.59 -0.13 7.43
CA PRO A 59 -7.18 -1.43 7.74
C PRO A 59 -6.69 -2.54 6.84
N LEU A 60 -6.61 -2.29 5.52
CA LEU A 60 -6.13 -3.29 4.56
C LEU A 60 -4.65 -3.63 4.78
N MET A 61 -3.81 -2.63 5.03
CA MET A 61 -2.39 -2.84 5.33
C MET A 61 -2.18 -3.60 6.65
N LEU A 62 -3.01 -3.34 7.68
CA LEU A 62 -2.96 -4.06 8.95
C LEU A 62 -3.38 -5.54 8.77
N ILE A 63 -4.47 -5.80 8.05
CA ILE A 63 -4.90 -7.16 7.72
C ILE A 63 -3.77 -7.90 6.99
N GLU A 64 -3.22 -7.30 5.94
CA GLU A 64 -2.10 -7.84 5.18
C GLU A 64 -0.89 -8.14 6.09
N PHE A 65 -0.56 -7.24 7.01
CA PHE A 65 0.57 -7.39 7.93
C PHE A 65 0.36 -8.57 8.88
N PHE A 66 -0.76 -8.62 9.59
CA PHE A 66 -0.99 -9.68 10.58
C PHE A 66 -1.14 -11.05 9.91
N CYS A 67 -1.86 -11.13 8.78
CA CYS A 67 -1.92 -12.36 8.00
C CYS A 67 -0.54 -12.78 7.49
N GLY A 68 0.27 -11.83 7.00
CA GLY A 68 1.63 -12.09 6.54
C GLY A 68 2.54 -12.63 7.64
N VAL A 69 2.46 -12.08 8.86
CA VAL A 69 3.21 -12.60 10.03
C VAL A 69 2.80 -14.03 10.36
N ILE A 70 1.49 -14.31 10.41
CA ILE A 70 0.99 -15.65 10.74
C ILE A 70 1.41 -16.66 9.66
N LEU A 71 1.25 -16.33 8.39
CA LEU A 71 1.63 -17.20 7.28
C LEU A 71 3.13 -17.48 7.25
N LEU A 72 3.96 -16.47 7.51
CA LEU A 72 5.40 -16.63 7.64
C LEU A 72 5.76 -17.56 8.81
N TYR A 73 5.12 -17.39 9.96
CA TYR A 73 5.35 -18.24 11.13
C TYR A 73 4.98 -19.70 10.87
N LEU A 74 3.80 -19.94 10.25
CA LEU A 74 3.31 -21.28 9.95
C LEU A 74 4.10 -21.99 8.82
N ASN A 75 4.70 -21.22 7.90
CA ASN A 75 5.40 -21.74 6.71
C ASN A 75 6.75 -21.04 6.48
N TYR A 76 7.56 -20.90 7.52
CA TYR A 76 8.83 -20.18 7.47
C TYR A 76 9.84 -20.74 6.44
N LYS A 77 9.69 -22.01 6.03
CA LYS A 77 10.52 -22.65 4.99
C LYS A 77 10.08 -22.29 3.57
N ASN A 78 8.87 -21.74 3.39
CA ASN A 78 8.40 -21.36 2.07
C ASN A 78 8.92 -19.95 1.71
N PRO A 79 9.80 -19.83 0.70
CA PRO A 79 10.41 -18.55 0.35
C PRO A 79 9.39 -17.50 -0.11
N VAL A 80 8.21 -17.91 -0.57
CA VAL A 80 7.14 -17.00 -1.00
C VAL A 80 6.68 -16.10 0.16
N PHE A 81 6.47 -16.68 1.34
CA PHE A 81 6.04 -15.89 2.51
C PHE A 81 7.17 -15.00 3.04
N LEU A 82 8.42 -15.45 2.98
CA LEU A 82 9.56 -14.63 3.38
C LEU A 82 9.73 -13.42 2.45
N VAL A 83 9.75 -13.64 1.14
CA VAL A 83 9.87 -12.56 0.13
C VAL A 83 8.68 -11.62 0.19
N GLY A 84 7.46 -12.17 0.36
CA GLY A 84 6.24 -11.39 0.55
C GLY A 84 6.30 -10.49 1.78
N PHE A 85 6.80 -11.01 2.90
CA PHE A 85 6.92 -10.25 4.14
C PHE A 85 8.01 -9.17 4.08
N ILE A 86 9.16 -9.47 3.48
CA ILE A 86 10.21 -8.46 3.23
C ILE A 86 9.66 -7.32 2.35
N SER A 87 8.96 -7.66 1.26
CA SER A 87 8.33 -6.66 0.39
C SER A 87 7.33 -5.79 1.16
N LEU A 88 6.56 -6.39 2.06
CA LEU A 88 5.62 -5.68 2.94
C LEU A 88 6.34 -4.69 3.87
N LEU A 89 7.41 -5.11 4.51
CA LEU A 89 8.20 -4.22 5.38
C LEU A 89 8.80 -3.05 4.60
N LEU A 90 9.28 -3.29 3.36
CA LEU A 90 9.78 -2.22 2.49
C LEU A 90 8.68 -1.24 2.09
N ILE A 91 7.45 -1.73 1.79
CA ILE A 91 6.29 -0.88 1.50
C ILE A 91 5.95 0.00 2.71
N TRP A 92 5.93 -0.56 3.91
CA TRP A 92 5.67 0.18 5.14
C TRP A 92 6.74 1.24 5.41
N ALA A 93 8.02 0.85 5.33
CA ALA A 93 9.13 1.77 5.50
C ALA A 93 9.06 2.93 4.49
N TRP A 94 8.84 2.63 3.21
CA TRP A 94 8.69 3.64 2.18
C TRP A 94 7.49 4.57 2.42
N THR A 95 6.37 4.01 2.86
CA THR A 95 5.18 4.80 3.21
C THR A 95 5.50 5.81 4.30
N PHE A 96 6.06 5.38 5.43
CA PHE A 96 6.29 6.25 6.58
C PHE A 96 7.48 7.20 6.40
N PHE A 97 8.55 6.78 5.76
CA PHE A 97 9.76 7.60 5.63
C PHE A 97 9.78 8.46 4.37
N VAL A 98 8.99 8.15 3.35
CA VAL A 98 8.99 8.90 2.09
C VAL A 98 7.64 9.55 1.81
N ASN A 99 6.55 8.76 1.70
CA ASN A 99 5.27 9.31 1.26
C ASN A 99 4.60 10.19 2.32
N VAL A 100 4.54 9.77 3.58
CA VAL A 100 3.95 10.55 4.66
C VAL A 100 4.64 11.92 4.84
N PRO A 101 5.97 12.03 4.86
CA PRO A 101 6.64 13.33 4.89
C PRO A 101 6.33 14.24 3.70
N ILE A 102 6.14 13.71 2.49
CA ILE A 102 5.75 14.52 1.33
C ILE A 102 4.33 15.06 1.52
N HIS A 103 3.39 14.25 1.97
CA HIS A 103 2.04 14.70 2.32
C HIS A 103 2.04 15.79 3.39
N THR A 104 2.87 15.64 4.43
CA THR A 104 3.02 16.67 5.48
C THR A 104 3.58 17.98 4.92
N LYS A 105 4.50 17.91 3.95
CA LYS A 105 5.01 19.11 3.27
C LYS A 105 3.94 19.78 2.40
N LEU A 106 3.12 18.99 1.70
CA LEU A 106 1.98 19.50 0.91
C LEU A 106 0.93 20.20 1.78
N MET A 107 0.75 19.78 3.03
CA MET A 107 -0.10 20.49 4.01
C MET A 107 0.42 21.91 4.32
N LYS A 108 1.74 22.11 4.25
CA LYS A 108 2.35 23.41 4.58
C LYS A 108 2.57 24.29 3.35
N ASN A 109 2.90 23.68 2.24
CA ASN A 109 3.24 24.38 0.99
C ASN A 109 2.78 23.53 -0.20
N TYR A 110 1.57 23.78 -0.67
CA TYR A 110 1.00 23.04 -1.79
C TYR A 110 1.54 23.61 -3.11
N ASN A 111 2.38 22.84 -3.79
CA ASN A 111 2.96 23.22 -5.07
C ASN A 111 3.16 22.01 -5.99
N ASP A 112 3.30 22.29 -7.28
CA ASP A 112 3.37 21.28 -8.32
C ASP A 112 4.61 20.39 -8.22
N ASP A 113 5.75 20.94 -7.76
CA ASP A 113 7.00 20.15 -7.59
C ASP A 113 6.84 19.07 -6.51
N LEU A 114 6.20 19.40 -5.40
CA LEU A 114 5.89 18.41 -4.36
C LEU A 114 4.88 17.38 -4.83
N ILE A 115 3.90 17.76 -5.66
CA ILE A 115 2.94 16.82 -6.25
C ILE A 115 3.65 15.88 -7.21
N HIS A 116 4.51 16.38 -8.10
CA HIS A 116 5.33 15.55 -8.98
C HIS A 116 6.25 14.62 -8.19
N LYS A 117 6.83 15.11 -7.09
CA LYS A 117 7.63 14.28 -6.18
C LYS A 117 6.79 13.17 -5.55
N LEU A 118 5.55 13.46 -5.12
CA LEU A 118 4.63 12.48 -4.58
C LEU A 118 4.30 11.39 -5.60
N ILE A 119 3.95 11.77 -6.83
CA ILE A 119 3.68 10.86 -7.94
C ILE A 119 4.88 9.93 -8.20
N LYS A 120 6.07 10.50 -8.31
CA LYS A 120 7.30 9.71 -8.53
C LYS A 120 7.63 8.79 -7.36
N SER A 121 7.50 9.29 -6.13
CA SER A 121 7.83 8.53 -4.93
C SER A 121 6.85 7.38 -4.64
N ASN A 122 5.69 7.36 -5.26
CA ASN A 122 4.73 6.28 -5.07
C ASN A 122 5.00 5.05 -5.95
N TRP A 123 5.77 5.19 -7.04
CA TRP A 123 6.10 4.07 -7.94
C TRP A 123 6.75 2.87 -7.24
N PRO A 124 7.72 3.02 -6.31
CA PRO A 124 8.28 1.88 -5.60
C PRO A 124 7.23 1.04 -4.88
N ARG A 125 6.23 1.67 -4.25
CA ARG A 125 5.12 0.97 -3.60
C ARG A 125 4.26 0.21 -4.61
N THR A 126 3.92 0.85 -5.73
CA THR A 126 3.13 0.24 -6.80
C THR A 126 3.84 -1.00 -7.37
N VAL A 127 5.14 -0.89 -7.64
CA VAL A 127 5.96 -2.00 -8.12
C VAL A 127 6.06 -3.12 -7.08
N LEU A 128 6.34 -2.80 -5.81
CA LEU A 128 6.48 -3.79 -4.75
C LEU A 128 5.18 -4.58 -4.50
N TRP A 129 4.01 -3.92 -4.47
CA TRP A 129 2.75 -4.63 -4.35
C TRP A 129 2.45 -5.48 -5.59
N SER A 130 2.72 -4.97 -6.81
CA SER A 130 2.53 -5.74 -8.05
C SER A 130 3.47 -6.95 -8.11
N PHE A 131 4.72 -6.80 -7.70
CA PHE A 131 5.68 -7.89 -7.61
C PHE A 131 5.23 -8.95 -6.60
N LYS A 132 4.78 -8.52 -5.43
CA LYS A 132 4.36 -9.41 -4.35
C LYS A 132 3.21 -10.32 -4.76
N ILE A 133 2.21 -9.82 -5.51
CA ILE A 133 1.08 -10.65 -5.94
C ILE A 133 1.50 -11.75 -6.92
N VAL A 134 2.51 -11.51 -7.75
CA VAL A 134 3.05 -12.53 -8.66
C VAL A 134 3.55 -13.74 -7.86
N TRP A 135 4.26 -13.50 -6.74
CA TRP A 135 4.72 -14.57 -5.87
C TRP A 135 3.57 -15.33 -5.20
N VAL A 136 2.51 -14.65 -4.81
CA VAL A 136 1.30 -15.29 -4.26
C VAL A 136 0.65 -16.20 -5.31
N PHE A 137 0.52 -15.76 -6.56
CA PHE A 137 -0.01 -16.60 -7.64
C PHE A 137 0.88 -17.80 -7.97
N ILE A 138 2.20 -17.66 -7.89
CA ILE A 138 3.12 -18.80 -8.05
C ILE A 138 2.89 -19.85 -6.94
N ASP A 139 2.63 -19.42 -5.71
CA ASP A 139 2.33 -20.32 -4.60
C ASP A 139 0.99 -21.06 -4.79
N ILE A 140 -0.05 -20.34 -5.21
CA ILE A 140 -1.37 -20.94 -5.51
C ILE A 140 -1.24 -22.08 -6.54
N ASN A 141 -0.49 -21.87 -7.60
CA ASN A 141 -0.31 -22.86 -8.66
C ASN A 141 0.54 -24.09 -8.24
N LYS A 142 1.22 -24.03 -7.10
CA LYS A 142 2.03 -25.14 -6.56
C LYS A 142 1.31 -25.96 -5.48
N ARG A 143 0.15 -25.50 -5.03
CA ARG A 143 -0.70 -26.21 -4.04
C ARG A 143 -1.66 -27.15 -4.72
#